data_678c242c691bdcbac7a3ef2018a66d67
#
_entry.id   678c242c691bdcbac7a3ef2018a66d67
#
_cell.length_a   1.000
_cell.length_b   1.000
_cell.length_c   1.000
_cell.angle_alpha   90.00
_cell.angle_beta   90.00
_cell.angle_gamma   90.00
#
_symmetry.space_group_name_H-M   'P 1'
#
loop_
_entity.id
_entity.type
_entity.pdbx_description
1 polymer ?
#
loop_
_entity_poly.entity_id
_entity_poly.type
_entity_poly.pdbx_seq_one_letter_code
_entity_poly.pdbx_strand_id
1 'polypeptide(L)'
;MAKVKIEAKIFGCSQSMELAKNIADHYGATLGNVLFSRYSDGEFQPSFEESIRGARIFIIGSTQPSSENLMEMLLMLDAAKRASARHITAVIPYFGWARQDRKDKPRVPIGAKLIAKLLESAGATRIITMDLHADQIQGFFEKPVDHLFASSMFLPYLKNLNLDNLTIASPDMGGAKRAYAYAKYLESDVVICYKQRQKANVISHMELIGEVKGKNVVLVDDMVDTAGTLTKAADLMMERGALSVRAVCTHPLLSGSAYERIEESQLLELITTDSIPSRKESKKVKVLSCANLFAEVMHNVHHNKSIAKKFIM
;
A
#
# COMPACT_ATOMS: atom_id res chain seq x y z
N MET A 1 -13.68 -3.44 40.33
CA MET A 1 -12.54 -4.06 39.62
C MET A 1 -11.87 -2.99 38.79
N ALA A 2 -10.60 -2.67 39.07
CA ALA A 2 -9.82 -1.74 38.24
C ALA A 2 -9.72 -2.31 36.81
N LYS A 3 -10.08 -1.51 35.79
CA LYS A 3 -9.87 -1.88 34.40
C LYS A 3 -8.35 -2.02 34.20
N VAL A 4 -7.86 -3.23 34.00
CA VAL A 4 -6.46 -3.46 33.63
C VAL A 4 -6.24 -2.72 32.31
N LYS A 5 -5.42 -1.66 32.32
CA LYS A 5 -5.04 -0.93 31.14
C LYS A 5 -4.16 -1.85 30.30
N ILE A 6 -4.67 -2.35 29.17
CA ILE A 6 -3.89 -3.19 28.27
C ILE A 6 -2.87 -2.27 27.59
N GLU A 7 -1.61 -2.59 27.74
CA GLU A 7 -0.53 -1.88 27.09
C GLU A 7 -0.51 -2.19 25.58
N ALA A 8 -0.28 -1.17 24.75
CA ALA A 8 0.00 -1.35 23.34
C ALA A 8 1.50 -1.31 23.10
N LYS A 9 2.03 -2.28 22.37
CA LYS A 9 3.44 -2.35 21.96
C LYS A 9 3.53 -2.45 20.45
N ILE A 10 4.45 -1.70 19.87
CA ILE A 10 4.62 -1.56 18.43
C ILE A 10 6.00 -2.09 18.06
N PHE A 11 6.04 -2.96 17.07
CA PHE A 11 7.28 -3.56 16.56
C PHE A 11 7.32 -3.45 15.04
N GLY A 12 8.52 -3.32 14.49
CA GLY A 12 8.74 -3.23 13.04
C GLY A 12 9.45 -4.47 12.51
N CYS A 13 9.02 -4.92 11.32
CA CYS A 13 9.83 -5.82 10.51
C CYS A 13 11.03 -5.06 9.92
N SER A 14 12.13 -5.76 9.65
CA SER A 14 13.42 -5.16 9.26
C SER A 14 13.32 -4.21 8.07
N GLN A 15 12.59 -4.60 7.02
CA GLN A 15 12.42 -3.80 5.79
C GLN A 15 11.44 -2.63 5.94
N SER A 16 10.68 -2.57 7.04
CA SER A 16 9.70 -1.51 7.31
C SER A 16 10.05 -0.69 8.54
N MET A 17 11.29 -0.77 9.02
CA MET A 17 11.73 -0.20 10.29
C MET A 17 11.56 1.33 10.34
N GLU A 18 11.88 2.03 9.26
CA GLU A 18 11.72 3.50 9.18
C GLU A 18 10.25 3.90 9.29
N LEU A 19 9.37 3.26 8.50
CA LEU A 19 7.93 3.50 8.59
C LEU A 19 7.38 3.11 9.97
N ALA A 20 7.83 1.99 10.54
CA ALA A 20 7.40 1.54 11.86
C ALA A 20 7.78 2.54 12.95
N LYS A 21 8.98 3.13 12.88
CA LYS A 21 9.42 4.20 13.78
C LYS A 21 8.55 5.44 13.64
N ASN A 22 8.30 5.89 12.40
CA ASN A 22 7.45 7.05 12.14
C ASN A 22 6.01 6.82 12.65
N ILE A 23 5.47 5.60 12.48
CA ILE A 23 4.15 5.23 13.02
C ILE A 23 4.16 5.26 14.56
N ALA A 24 5.19 4.71 15.21
CA ALA A 24 5.31 4.72 16.66
C ALA A 24 5.39 6.16 17.21
N ASP A 25 6.17 7.02 16.56
CA ASP A 25 6.30 8.43 16.93
C ASP A 25 4.94 9.16 16.82
N HIS A 26 4.20 9.00 15.73
CA HIS A 26 2.85 9.57 15.57
C HIS A 26 1.82 8.95 16.54
N TYR A 27 1.99 7.69 16.91
CA TYR A 27 1.14 7.03 17.90
C TYR A 27 1.40 7.53 19.32
N GLY A 28 2.57 8.12 19.58
CA GLY A 28 3.03 8.55 20.90
C GLY A 28 3.60 7.41 21.75
N ALA A 29 4.25 6.44 21.12
CA ALA A 29 4.90 5.29 21.75
C ALA A 29 6.33 5.13 21.24
N THR A 30 7.14 4.44 22.04
CA THR A 30 8.48 4.00 21.61
C THR A 30 8.35 2.70 20.82
N LEU A 31 9.07 2.60 19.71
CA LEU A 31 9.18 1.35 18.95
C LEU A 31 9.90 0.30 19.81
N GLY A 32 9.29 -0.87 19.95
CA GLY A 32 9.86 -1.99 20.70
C GLY A 32 11.03 -2.63 19.97
N ASN A 33 11.95 -3.22 20.73
CA ASN A 33 13.15 -3.85 20.19
C ASN A 33 12.88 -5.30 19.77
N VAL A 34 13.34 -5.65 18.55
CA VAL A 34 13.36 -7.01 18.03
C VAL A 34 14.79 -7.33 17.59
N LEU A 35 15.34 -8.43 18.09
CA LEU A 35 16.61 -8.96 17.62
C LEU A 35 16.34 -9.94 16.47
N PHE A 36 16.99 -9.73 15.34
CA PHE A 36 16.96 -10.64 14.18
C PHE A 36 18.29 -11.39 14.11
N SER A 37 18.30 -12.62 14.62
CA SER A 37 19.47 -13.51 14.51
C SER A 37 19.42 -14.24 13.17
N ARG A 38 20.53 -14.27 12.44
CA ARG A 38 20.66 -15.03 11.19
C ARG A 38 21.67 -16.14 11.36
N TYR A 39 21.28 -17.36 10.98
CA TYR A 39 22.14 -18.53 10.97
C TYR A 39 23.02 -18.58 9.72
N SER A 40 24.05 -19.41 9.75
CA SER A 40 25.03 -19.51 8.66
C SER A 40 24.46 -20.07 7.36
N ASP A 41 23.37 -20.83 7.42
CA ASP A 41 22.62 -21.36 6.27
C ASP A 41 21.63 -20.36 5.67
N GLY A 42 21.46 -19.21 6.34
CA GLY A 42 20.57 -18.11 5.90
C GLY A 42 19.21 -18.09 6.59
N GLU A 43 18.85 -19.10 7.39
CA GLU A 43 17.67 -19.02 8.26
C GLU A 43 17.78 -17.87 9.22
N PHE A 44 16.64 -17.32 9.67
CA PHE A 44 16.63 -16.23 10.64
C PHE A 44 15.53 -16.41 11.68
N GLN A 45 15.75 -15.83 12.85
CA GLN A 45 14.88 -15.91 14.00
C GLN A 45 14.68 -14.51 14.62
N PRO A 46 13.45 -13.95 14.60
CA PRO A 46 13.14 -12.75 15.37
C PRO A 46 12.92 -13.08 16.85
N SER A 47 13.40 -12.21 17.74
CA SER A 47 13.18 -12.28 19.19
C SER A 47 12.74 -10.94 19.72
N PHE A 48 11.62 -10.90 20.45
CA PHE A 48 11.21 -9.69 21.18
C PHE A 48 12.10 -9.52 22.40
N GLU A 49 12.78 -8.40 22.51
CA GLU A 49 13.73 -8.11 23.61
C GLU A 49 13.04 -7.55 24.87
N GLU A 50 11.73 -7.66 24.93
CA GLU A 50 10.93 -7.22 26.05
C GLU A 50 9.70 -8.13 26.26
N SER A 51 9.14 -8.12 27.50
CA SER A 51 7.93 -8.90 27.79
C SER A 51 6.72 -8.33 27.04
N ILE A 52 6.03 -9.20 26.29
CA ILE A 52 4.81 -8.87 25.54
C ILE A 52 3.58 -9.62 26.06
N ARG A 53 3.73 -10.33 27.19
CA ARG A 53 2.66 -11.14 27.80
C ARG A 53 1.46 -10.26 28.17
N GLY A 54 0.29 -10.63 27.65
CA GLY A 54 -0.96 -9.92 27.92
C GLY A 54 -1.12 -8.57 27.23
N ALA A 55 -0.09 -8.09 26.51
CA ALA A 55 -0.13 -6.83 25.77
C ALA A 55 -0.94 -6.94 24.46
N ARG A 56 -1.32 -5.79 23.90
CA ARG A 56 -1.79 -5.66 22.53
C ARG A 56 -0.61 -5.31 21.63
N ILE A 57 -0.30 -6.21 20.70
CA ILE A 57 0.87 -6.10 19.82
C ILE A 57 0.46 -5.63 18.44
N PHE A 58 1.18 -4.64 17.92
CA PHE A 58 1.12 -4.22 16.52
C PHE A 58 2.47 -4.56 15.88
N ILE A 59 2.46 -5.40 14.85
CA ILE A 59 3.64 -5.76 14.06
C ILE A 59 3.51 -5.09 12.71
N ILE A 60 4.41 -4.15 12.40
CA ILE A 60 4.39 -3.35 11.19
C ILE A 60 5.38 -3.93 10.19
N GLY A 61 4.89 -4.33 9.02
CA GLY A 61 5.74 -4.86 7.97
C GLY A 61 5.00 -5.04 6.65
N SER A 62 5.50 -4.44 5.61
CA SER A 62 5.03 -4.68 4.24
C SER A 62 5.59 -5.99 3.71
N THR A 63 4.76 -6.75 2.98
CA THR A 63 5.12 -8.08 2.49
C THR A 63 5.52 -8.07 1.01
N GLN A 64 6.20 -6.98 0.56
CA GLN A 64 6.77 -6.91 -0.78
C GLN A 64 7.85 -8.01 -0.98
N PRO A 65 8.15 -8.43 -2.22
CA PRO A 65 9.31 -9.28 -2.49
C PRO A 65 10.62 -8.64 -1.93
N SER A 66 11.52 -9.39 -1.26
CA SER A 66 11.60 -10.87 -1.31
C SER A 66 10.55 -11.56 -0.42
N SER A 67 10.41 -12.89 -0.56
CA SER A 67 9.55 -13.70 0.31
C SER A 67 10.00 -13.72 1.78
N GLU A 68 11.24 -13.32 2.07
CA GLU A 68 11.75 -13.16 3.44
C GLU A 68 10.91 -12.16 4.25
N ASN A 69 10.42 -11.07 3.62
CA ASN A 69 9.58 -10.09 4.32
C ASN A 69 8.28 -10.70 4.85
N LEU A 70 7.66 -11.59 4.06
CA LEU A 70 6.51 -12.35 4.53
C LEU A 70 6.90 -13.35 5.62
N MET A 71 8.00 -14.08 5.45
CA MET A 71 8.46 -15.07 6.42
C MET A 71 8.78 -14.39 7.76
N GLU A 72 9.42 -13.23 7.74
CA GLU A 72 9.70 -12.45 8.96
C GLU A 72 8.41 -12.06 9.69
N MET A 73 7.41 -11.55 8.97
CA MET A 73 6.09 -11.25 9.54
C MET A 73 5.47 -12.50 10.18
N LEU A 74 5.49 -13.65 9.51
CA LEU A 74 4.92 -14.89 10.02
C LEU A 74 5.64 -15.37 11.29
N LEU A 75 6.96 -15.31 11.33
CA LEU A 75 7.75 -15.69 12.51
C LEU A 75 7.51 -14.76 13.70
N MET A 76 7.40 -13.45 13.46
CA MET A 76 7.06 -12.48 14.51
C MET A 76 5.64 -12.71 15.06
N LEU A 77 4.66 -13.03 14.21
CA LEU A 77 3.30 -13.37 14.63
C LEU A 77 3.28 -14.64 15.51
N ASP A 78 4.00 -15.69 15.11
CA ASP A 78 4.10 -16.94 15.88
C ASP A 78 4.82 -16.71 17.22
N ALA A 79 5.91 -15.96 17.23
CA ALA A 79 6.62 -15.59 18.45
C ALA A 79 5.72 -14.80 19.41
N ALA A 80 4.95 -13.82 18.92
CA ALA A 80 4.00 -13.06 19.73
C ALA A 80 2.89 -13.95 20.33
N LYS A 81 2.35 -14.88 19.54
CA LYS A 81 1.36 -15.87 19.98
C LYS A 81 1.92 -16.76 21.09
N ARG A 82 3.14 -17.30 20.92
CA ARG A 82 3.82 -18.16 21.92
C ARG A 82 4.19 -17.39 23.19
N ALA A 83 4.51 -16.11 23.07
CA ALA A 83 4.77 -15.24 24.22
C ALA A 83 3.49 -14.78 24.95
N SER A 84 2.30 -15.30 24.56
CA SER A 84 1.00 -15.01 25.17
C SER A 84 0.59 -13.55 25.06
N ALA A 85 0.87 -12.90 23.93
CA ALA A 85 0.26 -11.61 23.60
C ALA A 85 -1.28 -11.76 23.56
N ARG A 86 -2.01 -10.75 24.01
CA ARG A 86 -3.48 -10.82 24.10
C ARG A 86 -4.17 -10.58 22.78
N HIS A 87 -3.67 -9.61 22.03
CA HIS A 87 -4.13 -9.28 20.67
C HIS A 87 -2.91 -9.05 19.79
N ILE A 88 -2.90 -9.64 18.62
CA ILE A 88 -1.79 -9.55 17.68
C ILE A 88 -2.34 -8.98 16.37
N THR A 89 -2.01 -7.72 16.08
CA THR A 89 -2.43 -7.04 14.85
C THR A 89 -1.28 -7.00 13.87
N ALA A 90 -1.44 -7.63 12.72
CA ALA A 90 -0.53 -7.46 11.59
C ALA A 90 -0.89 -6.16 10.86
N VAL A 91 0.02 -5.18 10.88
CA VAL A 91 -0.09 -3.92 10.17
C VAL A 91 0.74 -4.05 8.91
N ILE A 92 0.06 -4.20 7.77
CA ILE A 92 0.68 -4.53 6.48
C ILE A 92 0.40 -3.40 5.50
N PRO A 93 1.22 -2.32 5.47
CA PRO A 93 1.01 -1.19 4.57
C PRO A 93 0.89 -1.60 3.11
N TYR A 94 1.74 -2.50 2.64
CA TYR A 94 1.62 -3.16 1.34
C TYR A 94 1.43 -4.67 1.51
N PHE A 95 0.26 -5.17 1.07
CA PHE A 95 -0.05 -6.59 1.07
C PHE A 95 0.47 -7.23 -0.23
N GLY A 96 1.58 -7.93 -0.13
CA GLY A 96 2.17 -8.67 -1.26
C GLY A 96 1.27 -9.82 -1.74
N TRP A 97 1.50 -10.28 -2.98
CA TRP A 97 0.69 -11.31 -3.68
C TRP A 97 -0.77 -10.91 -3.91
N ALA A 98 -1.19 -9.68 -3.61
CA ALA A 98 -2.54 -9.19 -3.84
C ALA A 98 -3.00 -9.31 -5.31
N ARG A 99 -2.07 -9.24 -6.26
CA ARG A 99 -2.35 -9.44 -7.70
C ARG A 99 -2.78 -10.86 -8.06
N GLN A 100 -2.64 -11.84 -7.13
CA GLN A 100 -3.06 -13.23 -7.28
C GLN A 100 -4.35 -13.48 -6.49
N ASP A 101 -5.36 -12.61 -6.67
CA ASP A 101 -6.65 -12.65 -5.99
C ASP A 101 -7.64 -13.65 -6.61
N ARG A 102 -7.37 -14.08 -7.84
CA ARG A 102 -8.21 -15.01 -8.61
C ARG A 102 -7.35 -15.85 -9.54
N LYS A 103 -7.96 -16.90 -10.10
CA LYS A 103 -7.35 -17.68 -11.17
C LYS A 103 -7.56 -16.96 -12.50
N ASP A 104 -6.51 -16.42 -13.07
CA ASP A 104 -6.48 -15.77 -14.40
C ASP A 104 -6.23 -16.80 -15.53
N LYS A 105 -5.77 -18.01 -15.18
CA LYS A 105 -5.51 -19.14 -16.07
C LYS A 105 -5.61 -20.47 -15.31
N PRO A 106 -5.69 -21.60 -16.03
CA PRO A 106 -5.71 -22.92 -15.40
C PRO A 106 -4.45 -23.21 -14.57
N ARG A 107 -4.62 -23.95 -13.47
CA ARG A 107 -3.54 -24.53 -12.64
C ARG A 107 -2.65 -23.51 -11.93
N VAL A 108 -3.17 -22.31 -11.64
CA VAL A 108 -2.48 -21.29 -10.82
C VAL A 108 -3.07 -21.23 -9.41
N PRO A 109 -2.31 -20.76 -8.43
CA PRO A 109 -2.80 -20.54 -7.07
C PRO A 109 -3.71 -19.31 -7.00
N ILE A 110 -4.41 -19.16 -5.87
CA ILE A 110 -4.94 -17.89 -5.39
C ILE A 110 -4.02 -17.45 -4.24
N GLY A 111 -2.92 -16.78 -4.61
CA GLY A 111 -1.84 -16.43 -3.68
C GLY A 111 -2.33 -15.56 -2.53
N ALA A 112 -3.17 -14.56 -2.80
CA ALA A 112 -3.73 -13.69 -1.77
C ALA A 112 -4.50 -14.47 -0.68
N LYS A 113 -5.27 -15.50 -1.06
CA LYS A 113 -5.97 -16.38 -0.09
C LYS A 113 -5.01 -17.24 0.72
N LEU A 114 -3.94 -17.74 0.08
CA LEU A 114 -2.91 -18.51 0.79
C LEU A 114 -2.23 -17.63 1.85
N ILE A 115 -1.80 -16.43 1.49
CA ILE A 115 -1.13 -15.51 2.42
C ILE A 115 -2.06 -15.11 3.58
N ALA A 116 -3.34 -14.83 3.31
CA ALA A 116 -4.33 -14.55 4.34
C ALA A 116 -4.40 -15.68 5.39
N LYS A 117 -4.50 -16.93 4.92
CA LYS A 117 -4.51 -18.12 5.80
C LYS A 117 -3.21 -18.27 6.60
N LEU A 118 -2.04 -18.03 6.00
CA LEU A 118 -0.75 -18.13 6.69
C LEU A 118 -0.66 -17.10 7.82
N LEU A 119 -1.05 -15.85 7.59
CA LEU A 119 -1.04 -14.79 8.61
C LEU A 119 -1.94 -15.15 9.80
N GLU A 120 -3.15 -15.65 9.55
CA GLU A 120 -4.07 -16.08 10.60
C GLU A 120 -3.55 -17.29 11.37
N SER A 121 -3.01 -18.29 10.68
CA SER A 121 -2.43 -19.50 11.28
C SER A 121 -1.22 -19.16 12.16
N ALA A 122 -0.39 -18.22 11.73
CA ALA A 122 0.74 -17.72 12.48
C ALA A 122 0.33 -16.98 13.77
N GLY A 123 -0.89 -16.43 13.83
CA GLY A 123 -1.39 -15.82 15.06
C GLY A 123 -2.01 -14.45 14.94
N ALA A 124 -2.11 -13.89 13.73
CA ALA A 124 -2.78 -12.61 13.54
C ALA A 124 -4.26 -12.69 13.99
N THR A 125 -4.67 -11.79 14.88
CA THR A 125 -6.06 -11.66 15.35
C THR A 125 -6.80 -10.51 14.66
N ARG A 126 -6.10 -9.66 13.95
CA ARG A 126 -6.58 -8.53 13.15
C ARG A 126 -5.54 -8.17 12.11
N ILE A 127 -5.99 -7.67 10.97
CA ILE A 127 -5.15 -7.13 9.92
C ILE A 127 -5.51 -5.65 9.72
N ILE A 128 -4.49 -4.79 9.56
CA ILE A 128 -4.65 -3.41 9.09
C ILE A 128 -3.82 -3.30 7.82
N THR A 129 -4.43 -2.89 6.72
CA THR A 129 -3.73 -2.75 5.42
C THR A 129 -4.27 -1.57 4.64
N MET A 130 -3.60 -1.19 3.54
CA MET A 130 -3.96 -0.04 2.73
C MET A 130 -4.04 -0.42 1.26
N ASP A 131 -5.05 0.09 0.54
CA ASP A 131 -5.26 -0.05 -0.91
C ASP A 131 -4.94 -1.45 -1.45
N LEU A 132 -5.69 -2.44 -1.00
CA LEU A 132 -5.63 -3.79 -1.57
C LEU A 132 -5.88 -3.72 -3.08
N HIS A 133 -5.12 -4.50 -3.85
CA HIS A 133 -5.28 -4.56 -5.32
C HIS A 133 -6.72 -4.88 -5.75
N ALA A 134 -7.43 -5.63 -4.93
CA ALA A 134 -8.84 -5.93 -5.11
C ALA A 134 -9.54 -5.91 -3.73
N ASP A 135 -10.58 -5.09 -3.57
CA ASP A 135 -11.28 -4.89 -2.29
C ASP A 135 -11.81 -6.20 -1.70
N GLN A 136 -12.21 -7.16 -2.54
CA GLN A 136 -12.72 -8.46 -2.13
C GLN A 136 -11.69 -9.36 -1.43
N ILE A 137 -10.39 -9.05 -1.47
CA ILE A 137 -9.36 -9.75 -0.70
C ILE A 137 -9.65 -9.72 0.80
N GLN A 138 -10.35 -8.69 1.29
CA GLN A 138 -10.84 -8.62 2.68
C GLN A 138 -11.65 -9.88 3.05
N GLY A 139 -12.44 -10.41 2.12
CA GLY A 139 -13.22 -11.64 2.31
C GLY A 139 -12.40 -12.93 2.33
N PHE A 140 -11.07 -12.86 2.13
CA PHE A 140 -10.19 -14.03 2.26
C PHE A 140 -9.79 -14.31 3.70
N PHE A 141 -9.99 -13.33 4.59
CA PHE A 141 -9.69 -13.43 6.01
C PHE A 141 -10.95 -13.83 6.80
N GLU A 142 -10.73 -14.65 7.83
CA GLU A 142 -11.73 -14.94 8.86
C GLU A 142 -11.61 -13.96 10.04
N LYS A 143 -10.50 -13.26 10.14
CA LYS A 143 -10.23 -12.23 11.15
C LYS A 143 -10.61 -10.85 10.62
N PRO A 144 -10.94 -9.89 11.52
CA PRO A 144 -11.24 -8.52 11.10
C PRO A 144 -10.11 -7.91 10.27
N VAL A 145 -10.49 -7.25 9.18
CA VAL A 145 -9.57 -6.50 8.30
C VAL A 145 -10.01 -5.04 8.30
N ASP A 146 -9.09 -4.17 8.66
CA ASP A 146 -9.24 -2.72 8.48
C ASP A 146 -8.51 -2.33 7.19
N HIS A 147 -9.28 -2.13 6.12
CA HIS A 147 -8.77 -1.76 4.80
C HIS A 147 -8.79 -0.23 4.67
N LEU A 148 -7.62 0.41 4.71
CA LEU A 148 -7.44 1.84 4.60
C LEU A 148 -7.31 2.27 3.14
N PHE A 149 -7.57 3.56 2.86
CA PHE A 149 -7.42 4.14 1.54
C PHE A 149 -6.48 5.34 1.58
N ALA A 150 -5.43 5.32 0.76
CA ALA A 150 -4.50 6.43 0.61
C ALA A 150 -5.15 7.67 0.00
N SER A 151 -6.35 7.54 -0.59
CA SER A 151 -7.17 8.68 -1.02
C SER A 151 -7.37 9.71 0.09
N SER A 152 -7.46 9.28 1.37
CA SER A 152 -7.55 10.19 2.52
C SER A 152 -6.35 11.13 2.67
N MET A 153 -5.20 10.78 2.07
CA MET A 153 -3.97 11.57 2.03
C MET A 153 -3.80 12.29 0.68
N PHE A 154 -4.04 11.57 -0.41
CA PHE A 154 -3.84 12.11 -1.76
C PHE A 154 -4.87 13.19 -2.14
N LEU A 155 -6.14 13.04 -1.75
CA LEU A 155 -7.17 14.01 -2.12
C LEU A 155 -6.93 15.40 -1.53
N PRO A 156 -6.60 15.58 -0.23
CA PRO A 156 -6.21 16.88 0.30
C PRO A 156 -4.96 17.45 -0.39
N TYR A 157 -3.96 16.60 -0.66
CA TYR A 157 -2.75 17.01 -1.36
C TYR A 157 -3.08 17.55 -2.76
N LEU A 158 -3.84 16.80 -3.57
CA LEU A 158 -4.23 17.20 -4.93
C LEU A 158 -5.06 18.48 -4.94
N LYS A 159 -5.97 18.63 -3.98
CA LYS A 159 -6.78 19.84 -3.84
C LYS A 159 -5.91 21.09 -3.58
N ASN A 160 -4.86 20.93 -2.78
CA ASN A 160 -3.94 22.03 -2.47
C ASN A 160 -3.03 22.44 -3.65
N LEU A 161 -2.93 21.60 -4.70
CA LEU A 161 -2.21 21.97 -5.93
C LEU A 161 -2.92 23.05 -6.74
N ASN A 162 -4.23 23.26 -6.49
CA ASN A 162 -5.08 24.26 -7.18
C ASN A 162 -4.91 24.19 -8.71
N LEU A 163 -5.04 22.97 -9.28
CA LEU A 163 -4.89 22.76 -10.72
C LEU A 163 -6.17 23.19 -11.48
N ASP A 164 -6.03 24.17 -12.35
CA ASP A 164 -7.11 24.55 -13.25
C ASP A 164 -7.40 23.44 -14.25
N ASN A 165 -8.66 23.29 -14.67
CA ASN A 165 -9.09 22.28 -15.64
C ASN A 165 -8.60 20.87 -15.29
N LEU A 166 -8.74 20.48 -14.01
CA LEU A 166 -8.31 19.17 -13.53
C LEU A 166 -9.15 18.05 -14.17
N THR A 167 -8.47 16.99 -14.57
CA THR A 167 -9.07 15.72 -15.00
C THR A 167 -8.35 14.56 -14.31
N ILE A 168 -9.11 13.62 -13.78
CA ILE A 168 -8.58 12.38 -13.22
C ILE A 168 -8.55 11.31 -14.30
N ALA A 169 -7.47 10.52 -14.32
CA ALA A 169 -7.32 9.47 -15.31
C ALA A 169 -6.95 8.12 -14.66
N SER A 170 -7.41 7.04 -15.29
CA SER A 170 -6.96 5.69 -14.98
C SER A 170 -5.99 5.19 -16.05
N PRO A 171 -4.83 4.61 -15.69
CA PRO A 171 -3.87 4.06 -16.67
C PRO A 171 -4.38 2.77 -17.34
N ASP A 172 -5.50 2.21 -16.87
CA ASP A 172 -6.18 1.07 -17.49
C ASP A 172 -7.64 0.92 -16.99
N MET A 173 -8.36 -0.06 -17.55
CA MET A 173 -9.75 -0.32 -17.18
C MET A 173 -9.92 -0.81 -15.74
N GLY A 174 -8.91 -1.47 -15.17
CA GLY A 174 -8.96 -2.00 -13.79
C GLY A 174 -9.04 -0.91 -12.73
N GLY A 175 -8.38 0.23 -12.94
CA GLY A 175 -8.38 1.37 -12.04
C GLY A 175 -9.57 2.34 -12.22
N ALA A 176 -10.48 2.09 -13.18
CA ALA A 176 -11.55 3.03 -13.52
C ALA A 176 -12.44 3.42 -12.31
N LYS A 177 -12.80 2.46 -11.45
CA LYS A 177 -13.58 2.70 -10.23
C LYS A 177 -12.87 3.66 -9.28
N ARG A 178 -11.55 3.48 -9.09
CA ARG A 178 -10.71 4.35 -8.24
C ARG A 178 -10.63 5.76 -8.84
N ALA A 179 -10.33 5.88 -10.13
CA ALA A 179 -10.29 7.16 -10.82
C ALA A 179 -11.62 7.92 -10.70
N TYR A 180 -12.75 7.23 -10.86
CA TYR A 180 -14.08 7.82 -10.69
C TYR A 180 -14.32 8.35 -9.27
N ALA A 181 -13.88 7.61 -8.23
CA ALA A 181 -14.01 8.06 -6.85
C ALA A 181 -13.21 9.34 -6.58
N TYR A 182 -11.98 9.43 -7.09
CA TYR A 182 -11.16 10.65 -7.03
C TYR A 182 -11.79 11.82 -7.76
N ALA A 183 -12.25 11.59 -8.99
CA ALA A 183 -12.89 12.62 -9.80
C ALA A 183 -14.16 13.18 -9.13
N LYS A 184 -14.99 12.30 -8.57
CA LYS A 184 -16.19 12.70 -7.84
C LYS A 184 -15.87 13.60 -6.64
N TYR A 185 -14.82 13.27 -5.88
CA TYR A 185 -14.39 14.08 -4.73
C TYR A 185 -13.80 15.43 -5.14
N LEU A 186 -13.07 15.46 -6.25
CA LEU A 186 -12.40 16.67 -6.78
C LEU A 186 -13.26 17.45 -7.78
N GLU A 187 -14.51 17.02 -7.98
CA GLU A 187 -15.46 17.64 -8.91
C GLU A 187 -14.90 17.82 -10.33
N SER A 188 -14.26 16.76 -10.85
CA SER A 188 -13.56 16.76 -12.14
C SER A 188 -14.06 15.67 -13.07
N ASP A 189 -13.67 15.75 -14.36
CA ASP A 189 -13.93 14.72 -15.35
C ASP A 189 -13.07 13.47 -15.11
N VAL A 190 -13.45 12.36 -15.77
CA VAL A 190 -12.69 11.10 -15.78
C VAL A 190 -12.28 10.74 -17.20
N VAL A 191 -11.03 10.33 -17.36
CA VAL A 191 -10.49 9.73 -18.58
C VAL A 191 -9.94 8.34 -18.27
N ILE A 192 -10.13 7.39 -19.19
CA ILE A 192 -9.66 6.02 -19.00
C ILE A 192 -8.75 5.64 -20.17
N CYS A 193 -7.56 5.12 -19.87
CA CYS A 193 -6.72 4.48 -20.86
C CYS A 193 -7.22 3.06 -21.13
N TYR A 194 -7.53 2.78 -22.37
CA TYR A 194 -7.81 1.43 -22.85
C TYR A 194 -6.55 0.85 -23.49
N LYS A 195 -6.05 -0.27 -22.96
CA LYS A 195 -4.85 -0.93 -23.48
C LYS A 195 -5.16 -2.30 -24.06
N GLN A 196 -4.69 -2.55 -25.28
CA GLN A 196 -4.71 -3.86 -25.89
C GLN A 196 -3.34 -4.52 -25.78
N ARG A 197 -3.28 -5.72 -25.21
CA ARG A 197 -2.04 -6.50 -25.06
C ARG A 197 -1.99 -7.61 -26.10
N GLN A 198 -0.91 -7.70 -26.89
CA GLN A 198 -0.65 -8.86 -27.74
C GLN A 198 0.02 -10.01 -26.96
N LYS A 199 0.86 -9.67 -25.97
CA LYS A 199 1.54 -10.63 -25.07
C LYS A 199 1.63 -10.01 -23.67
N ALA A 200 1.90 -10.86 -22.65
CA ALA A 200 2.13 -10.38 -21.30
C ALA A 200 3.25 -9.33 -21.28
N ASN A 201 2.99 -8.17 -20.66
CA ASN A 201 3.89 -7.02 -20.53
C ASN A 201 4.25 -6.27 -21.81
N VAL A 202 3.64 -6.57 -22.98
CA VAL A 202 3.82 -5.82 -24.23
C VAL A 202 2.50 -5.14 -24.59
N ILE A 203 2.45 -3.80 -24.44
CA ILE A 203 1.33 -2.98 -24.87
C ILE A 203 1.49 -2.71 -26.35
N SER A 204 0.57 -3.20 -27.18
CA SER A 204 0.56 -2.98 -28.64
C SER A 204 -0.11 -1.68 -29.04
N HIS A 205 -1.16 -1.30 -28.31
CA HIS A 205 -1.93 -0.11 -28.58
C HIS A 205 -2.56 0.42 -27.28
N MET A 206 -2.62 1.74 -27.14
CA MET A 206 -3.28 2.42 -26.03
C MET A 206 -4.13 3.56 -26.58
N GLU A 207 -5.37 3.63 -26.17
CA GLU A 207 -6.32 4.67 -26.54
C GLU A 207 -6.87 5.38 -25.31
N LEU A 208 -7.33 6.62 -25.49
CA LEU A 208 -8.00 7.39 -24.44
C LEU A 208 -9.51 7.40 -24.68
N ILE A 209 -10.25 7.10 -23.62
CA ILE A 209 -11.69 7.29 -23.55
C ILE A 209 -11.92 8.54 -22.72
N GLY A 210 -12.31 9.63 -23.35
CA GLY A 210 -12.46 10.97 -22.77
C GLY A 210 -11.49 11.99 -23.38
N GLU A 211 -11.57 13.25 -22.94
CA GLU A 211 -10.84 14.38 -23.49
C GLU A 211 -9.81 14.92 -22.51
N VAL A 212 -8.57 15.10 -22.97
CA VAL A 212 -7.44 15.62 -22.16
C VAL A 212 -6.87 16.94 -22.67
N LYS A 213 -7.30 17.41 -23.84
CA LYS A 213 -6.78 18.62 -24.46
C LYS A 213 -7.03 19.85 -23.59
N GLY A 214 -5.98 20.60 -23.28
CA GLY A 214 -6.06 21.79 -22.43
C GLY A 214 -6.33 21.51 -20.95
N LYS A 215 -6.11 20.25 -20.47
CA LYS A 215 -6.38 19.85 -19.10
C LYS A 215 -5.11 19.48 -18.34
N ASN A 216 -5.14 19.69 -17.02
CA ASN A 216 -4.15 19.12 -16.09
C ASN A 216 -4.63 17.75 -15.66
N VAL A 217 -3.88 16.71 -15.98
CA VAL A 217 -4.31 15.31 -15.77
C VAL A 217 -3.59 14.72 -14.56
N VAL A 218 -4.34 13.99 -13.72
CA VAL A 218 -3.77 13.17 -12.63
C VAL A 218 -4.17 11.71 -12.85
N LEU A 219 -3.18 10.88 -13.17
CA LEU A 219 -3.30 9.43 -13.23
C LEU A 219 -3.40 8.86 -11.82
N VAL A 220 -4.33 7.92 -11.59
CA VAL A 220 -4.54 7.30 -10.27
C VAL A 220 -4.42 5.78 -10.39
N ASP A 221 -3.53 5.17 -9.60
CA ASP A 221 -3.36 3.71 -9.55
C ASP A 221 -3.10 3.23 -8.11
N ASP A 222 -3.27 1.92 -7.83
CA ASP A 222 -2.91 1.32 -6.55
C ASP A 222 -1.41 1.05 -6.45
N MET A 223 -0.79 0.60 -7.52
CA MET A 223 0.63 0.27 -7.53
C MET A 223 1.31 0.59 -8.86
N VAL A 224 2.56 0.99 -8.78
CA VAL A 224 3.45 1.13 -9.93
C VAL A 224 4.60 0.14 -9.80
N ASP A 225 4.65 -0.84 -10.70
CA ASP A 225 5.72 -1.84 -10.73
C ASP A 225 6.86 -1.39 -11.67
N THR A 226 6.77 -1.67 -12.96
CA THR A 226 7.81 -1.31 -13.93
C THR A 226 7.64 0.07 -14.57
N ALA A 227 6.61 0.81 -14.17
CA ALA A 227 6.18 2.11 -14.68
C ALA A 227 5.78 2.15 -16.18
N GLY A 228 5.94 1.07 -16.94
CA GLY A 228 5.73 1.10 -18.40
C GLY A 228 4.31 1.46 -18.84
N THR A 229 3.26 1.08 -18.10
CA THR A 229 1.88 1.50 -18.41
C THR A 229 1.67 2.96 -18.07
N LEU A 230 2.16 3.39 -16.90
CA LEU A 230 2.00 4.74 -16.39
C LEU A 230 2.67 5.78 -17.30
N THR A 231 3.92 5.54 -17.68
CA THR A 231 4.69 6.46 -18.52
C THR A 231 4.12 6.57 -19.93
N LYS A 232 3.74 5.43 -20.55
CA LYS A 232 3.06 5.44 -21.85
C LYS A 232 1.72 6.16 -21.82
N ALA A 233 0.97 6.05 -20.72
CA ALA A 233 -0.27 6.80 -20.55
C ALA A 233 -0.01 8.30 -20.46
N ALA A 234 1.03 8.70 -19.70
CA ALA A 234 1.41 10.11 -19.60
C ALA A 234 1.86 10.69 -20.95
N ASP A 235 2.71 9.98 -21.69
CA ASP A 235 3.20 10.42 -23.01
C ASP A 235 2.04 10.57 -23.98
N LEU A 236 1.12 9.59 -24.06
CA LEU A 236 -0.06 9.66 -24.93
C LEU A 236 -0.97 10.85 -24.56
N MET A 237 -1.17 11.16 -23.28
CA MET A 237 -1.99 12.29 -22.85
C MET A 237 -1.34 13.62 -23.24
N MET A 238 -0.03 13.74 -23.13
CA MET A 238 0.71 14.92 -23.58
C MET A 238 0.63 15.07 -25.11
N GLU A 239 0.78 13.99 -25.88
CA GLU A 239 0.59 13.96 -27.34
C GLU A 239 -0.84 14.40 -27.75
N ARG A 240 -1.85 14.10 -26.92
CA ARG A 240 -3.24 14.50 -27.12
C ARG A 240 -3.56 15.91 -26.61
N GLY A 241 -2.53 16.67 -26.19
CA GLY A 241 -2.63 18.10 -25.83
C GLY A 241 -2.99 18.37 -24.38
N ALA A 242 -2.72 17.47 -23.45
CA ALA A 242 -2.76 17.76 -22.02
C ALA A 242 -1.75 18.86 -21.66
N LEU A 243 -2.08 19.73 -20.70
CA LEU A 243 -1.17 20.78 -20.20
C LEU A 243 -0.08 20.19 -19.30
N SER A 244 -0.44 19.23 -18.48
CA SER A 244 0.49 18.49 -17.63
C SER A 244 -0.10 17.12 -17.26
N VAL A 245 0.77 16.16 -16.97
CA VAL A 245 0.37 14.86 -16.44
C VAL A 245 1.15 14.57 -15.17
N ARG A 246 0.43 14.31 -14.09
CA ARG A 246 0.93 13.81 -12.82
C ARG A 246 0.35 12.44 -12.54
N ALA A 247 0.91 11.74 -11.55
CA ALA A 247 0.33 10.50 -11.08
C ALA A 247 0.32 10.42 -9.56
N VAL A 248 -0.69 9.76 -9.00
CA VAL A 248 -0.70 9.28 -7.62
C VAL A 248 -0.73 7.76 -7.61
N CYS A 249 0.06 7.16 -6.75
CA CYS A 249 0.18 5.71 -6.62
C CYS A 249 0.43 5.34 -5.17
N THR A 250 -0.35 4.44 -4.62
CA THR A 250 -0.20 4.04 -3.22
C THR A 250 1.07 3.22 -2.99
N HIS A 251 1.34 2.23 -3.84
CA HIS A 251 2.42 1.27 -3.64
C HIS A 251 3.52 1.39 -4.70
N PRO A 252 4.66 2.05 -4.39
CA PRO A 252 5.76 2.23 -5.33
C PRO A 252 6.69 1.00 -5.33
N LEU A 253 6.33 -0.06 -6.03
CA LEU A 253 7.24 -1.20 -6.22
C LEU A 253 8.49 -0.78 -6.99
N LEU A 254 8.32 0.03 -8.04
CA LEU A 254 9.35 0.65 -8.86
C LEU A 254 10.49 -0.31 -9.23
N SER A 255 10.09 -1.45 -9.80
CA SER A 255 10.98 -2.55 -10.14
C SER A 255 11.72 -2.32 -11.46
N GLY A 256 12.91 -2.92 -11.59
CA GLY A 256 13.71 -2.86 -12.80
C GLY A 256 14.06 -1.42 -13.18
N SER A 257 13.79 -1.02 -14.42
CA SER A 257 14.04 0.33 -14.96
C SER A 257 12.89 1.33 -14.73
N ALA A 258 12.11 1.17 -13.65
CA ALA A 258 10.97 2.05 -13.41
C ALA A 258 11.37 3.51 -13.20
N TYR A 259 12.43 3.74 -12.42
CA TYR A 259 12.92 5.11 -12.17
C TYR A 259 13.40 5.79 -13.44
N GLU A 260 14.18 5.09 -14.28
CA GLU A 260 14.66 5.59 -15.55
C GLU A 260 13.50 5.97 -16.48
N ARG A 261 12.50 5.09 -16.59
CA ARG A 261 11.30 5.36 -17.40
C ARG A 261 10.52 6.57 -16.91
N ILE A 262 10.38 6.75 -15.59
CA ILE A 262 9.71 7.91 -15.01
C ILE A 262 10.49 9.19 -15.33
N GLU A 263 11.82 9.19 -15.18
CA GLU A 263 12.65 10.36 -15.48
C GLU A 263 12.61 10.75 -16.96
N GLU A 264 12.58 9.76 -17.87
CA GLU A 264 12.58 9.97 -19.33
C GLU A 264 11.20 10.33 -19.88
N SER A 265 10.10 10.03 -19.16
CA SER A 265 8.73 10.24 -19.61
C SER A 265 8.27 11.70 -19.53
N GLN A 266 7.13 12.01 -20.14
CA GLN A 266 6.44 13.30 -20.01
C GLN A 266 5.71 13.47 -18.65
N LEU A 267 5.80 12.49 -17.74
CA LEU A 267 5.23 12.60 -16.41
C LEU A 267 5.95 13.71 -15.63
N LEU A 268 5.19 14.66 -15.09
CA LEU A 268 5.75 15.77 -14.32
C LEU A 268 6.22 15.31 -12.94
N GLU A 269 5.38 14.54 -12.24
CA GLU A 269 5.70 13.92 -10.94
C GLU A 269 4.85 12.67 -10.68
N LEU A 270 5.42 11.72 -9.93
CA LEU A 270 4.73 10.61 -9.31
C LEU A 270 4.67 10.84 -7.81
N ILE A 271 3.46 11.07 -7.29
CA ILE A 271 3.21 11.17 -5.85
C ILE A 271 2.87 9.78 -5.33
N THR A 272 3.58 9.32 -4.30
CA THR A 272 3.42 7.98 -3.76
C THR A 272 3.48 7.97 -2.24
N THR A 273 3.35 6.78 -1.61
CA THR A 273 3.50 6.62 -0.16
C THR A 273 4.79 5.89 0.19
N ASP A 274 5.12 5.87 1.48
CA ASP A 274 6.19 5.07 2.06
C ASP A 274 5.73 3.66 2.51
N SER A 275 4.61 3.17 1.96
CA SER A 275 4.14 1.78 2.18
C SER A 275 5.17 0.72 1.77
N ILE A 276 6.05 1.06 0.84
CA ILE A 276 7.22 0.30 0.44
C ILE A 276 8.42 1.25 0.54
N PRO A 277 9.54 0.83 1.14
CA PRO A 277 10.74 1.66 1.22
C PRO A 277 11.25 2.08 -0.15
N SER A 278 11.60 3.36 -0.29
CA SER A 278 12.19 3.87 -1.53
C SER A 278 13.56 3.21 -1.77
N ARG A 279 13.83 2.81 -3.03
CA ARG A 279 15.09 2.16 -3.39
C ARG A 279 16.16 3.16 -3.82
N LYS A 280 15.76 4.30 -4.34
CA LYS A 280 16.64 5.41 -4.71
C LYS A 280 15.87 6.73 -4.74
N GLU A 281 16.59 7.82 -4.65
CA GLU A 281 16.05 9.16 -4.82
C GLU A 281 15.76 9.45 -6.31
N SER A 282 14.71 10.22 -6.57
CA SER A 282 14.33 10.70 -7.90
C SER A 282 13.68 12.07 -7.76
N LYS A 283 13.97 12.98 -8.69
CA LYS A 283 13.39 14.32 -8.71
C LYS A 283 11.90 14.30 -9.05
N LYS A 284 11.44 13.26 -9.76
CA LYS A 284 10.05 13.11 -10.18
C LYS A 284 9.21 12.25 -9.22
N VAL A 285 9.82 11.59 -8.22
CA VAL A 285 9.08 10.76 -7.25
C VAL A 285 9.00 11.47 -5.91
N LYS A 286 7.77 11.81 -5.52
CA LYS A 286 7.47 12.47 -4.26
C LYS A 286 6.77 11.51 -3.31
N VAL A 287 7.29 11.34 -2.10
CA VAL A 287 6.75 10.45 -1.09
C VAL A 287 5.93 11.21 -0.05
N LEU A 288 4.69 10.80 0.18
CA LEU A 288 3.85 11.23 1.29
C LEU A 288 3.80 10.11 2.32
N SER A 289 4.22 10.37 3.56
CA SER A 289 4.24 9.35 4.59
C SER A 289 2.83 8.94 5.00
N CYS A 290 2.56 7.64 5.01
CA CYS A 290 1.31 7.05 5.53
C CYS A 290 1.35 6.82 7.05
N ALA A 291 2.43 7.18 7.74
CA ALA A 291 2.64 6.90 9.15
C ALA A 291 1.51 7.44 10.03
N ASN A 292 1.12 8.71 9.83
CA ASN A 292 0.05 9.32 10.62
C ASN A 292 -1.29 8.59 10.44
N LEU A 293 -1.64 8.19 9.21
CA LEU A 293 -2.88 7.44 8.93
C LEU A 293 -2.91 6.11 9.69
N PHE A 294 -1.83 5.33 9.63
CA PHE A 294 -1.73 4.07 10.36
C PHE A 294 -1.75 4.28 11.88
N ALA A 295 -1.01 5.27 12.40
CA ALA A 295 -0.97 5.58 13.82
C ALA A 295 -2.35 5.93 14.38
N GLU A 296 -3.13 6.79 13.70
CA GLU A 296 -4.49 7.13 14.10
C GLU A 296 -5.41 5.91 14.11
N VAL A 297 -5.33 5.05 13.10
CA VAL A 297 -6.16 3.84 13.03
C VAL A 297 -5.77 2.86 14.13
N MET A 298 -4.48 2.62 14.35
CA MET A 298 -3.99 1.79 15.45
C MET A 298 -4.43 2.32 16.81
N HIS A 299 -4.37 3.65 17.02
CA HIS A 299 -4.86 4.30 18.23
C HIS A 299 -6.38 4.06 18.43
N ASN A 300 -7.18 4.21 17.36
CA ASN A 300 -8.61 3.98 17.42
C ASN A 300 -8.94 2.51 17.70
N VAL A 301 -8.27 1.57 17.05
CA VAL A 301 -8.39 0.13 17.30
C VAL A 301 -8.02 -0.21 18.74
N HIS A 302 -6.93 0.37 19.26
CA HIS A 302 -6.52 0.15 20.66
C HIS A 302 -7.61 0.62 21.64
N HIS A 303 -8.21 1.76 21.40
CA HIS A 303 -9.19 2.37 22.30
C HIS A 303 -10.65 1.98 21.98
N ASN A 304 -10.86 1.00 21.08
CA ASN A 304 -12.18 0.57 20.61
C ASN A 304 -13.04 1.72 20.06
N LYS A 305 -12.41 2.68 19.38
CA LYS A 305 -13.06 3.79 18.70
C LYS A 305 -13.34 3.46 17.23
N SER A 306 -14.34 4.13 16.64
CA SER A 306 -14.66 3.99 15.23
C SER A 306 -13.54 4.52 14.34
N ILE A 307 -13.27 3.80 13.24
CA ILE A 307 -12.36 4.19 12.17
C ILE A 307 -13.10 4.64 10.90
N ALA A 308 -14.46 4.64 10.92
CA ALA A 308 -15.28 4.89 9.73
C ALA A 308 -14.96 6.21 9.00
N LYS A 309 -14.54 7.25 9.72
CA LYS A 309 -14.15 8.54 9.10
C LYS A 309 -12.89 8.47 8.22
N LYS A 310 -12.14 7.36 8.25
CA LYS A 310 -10.92 7.16 7.45
C LYS A 310 -11.18 6.35 6.17
N PHE A 311 -12.41 5.88 5.98
CA PHE A 311 -12.84 5.22 4.75
C PHE A 311 -13.40 6.25 3.76
N ILE A 312 -12.52 7.11 3.22
CA ILE A 312 -12.86 8.02 2.11
C ILE A 312 -12.45 7.28 0.83
N MET A 313 -13.45 6.75 0.13
CA MET A 313 -13.30 6.17 -1.22
C MET A 313 -13.68 7.20 -2.26
#